data_e54671391ed086a809ba8be1f10622df
#
_entry.id   e54671391ed086a809ba8be1f10622df
#
_cell.length_a   1.000
_cell.length_b   1.000
_cell.length_c   1.000
_cell.angle_alpha   90.00
_cell.angle_beta   90.00
_cell.angle_gamma   90.00
#
_symmetry.space_group_name_H-M   'P 1'
#
loop_
_entity.id
_entity.type
_entity.pdbx_description
1 polymer ?
#
loop_
_entity_poly.entity_id
_entity_poly.type
_entity_poly.pdbx_seq_one_letter_code
_entity_poly.pdbx_strand_id
1 'polypeptide(L)'
;SALWTFSTLGWPENTDALRQFHPTSVMVSGFDIIFFWIARMIMMTMHFIKDENGKPQVPFHTVYMTGLIRDDEGQKMSKSKGNVIDPLDMVDGISLEELLEKRTGNMMQPQLAEKIRKRTEKQFPNGIESHGTDALRFTLAALASTGRDINWDMKRLEGYRNFCNK
;
A
#
# COMPACT_ATOMS: atom_id res chain seq x y z
N SER A 1 -0.95 -5.44 15.27
CA SER A 1 0.26 -5.14 14.45
C SER A 1 1.39 -4.47 15.24
N ALA A 2 1.10 -3.79 16.38
CA ALA A 2 2.15 -3.16 17.20
C ALA A 2 3.14 -4.15 17.85
N LEU A 3 2.74 -5.40 18.02
CA LEU A 3 3.57 -6.48 18.57
C LEU A 3 4.26 -7.35 17.50
N TRP A 4 4.08 -6.98 16.23
CA TRP A 4 4.51 -7.79 15.09
C TRP A 4 5.97 -8.23 15.16
N THR A 5 6.87 -7.32 15.52
CA THR A 5 8.33 -7.53 15.47
C THR A 5 8.85 -8.62 16.43
N PHE A 6 8.05 -9.06 17.37
CA PHE A 6 8.45 -10.08 18.34
C PHE A 6 7.40 -11.16 18.61
N SER A 7 6.08 -10.81 18.61
CA SER A 7 5.06 -11.81 18.93
C SER A 7 4.92 -12.89 17.85
N THR A 8 5.16 -12.56 16.58
CA THR A 8 5.17 -13.53 15.48
C THR A 8 6.37 -14.46 15.49
N LEU A 9 7.38 -14.14 16.28
CA LEU A 9 8.61 -14.94 16.45
C LEU A 9 8.56 -15.85 17.69
N GLY A 10 7.39 -15.93 18.33
CA GLY A 10 7.14 -16.86 19.45
C GLY A 10 7.20 -16.24 20.85
N TRP A 11 7.43 -14.91 20.97
CA TRP A 11 7.37 -14.27 22.29
C TRP A 11 6.00 -14.56 22.97
N PRO A 12 5.95 -14.88 24.28
CA PRO A 12 6.99 -14.65 25.32
C PRO A 12 8.07 -15.73 25.47
N GLU A 13 7.97 -16.84 24.74
CA GLU A 13 9.00 -17.87 24.78
C GLU A 13 10.30 -17.39 24.13
N ASN A 14 11.44 -17.87 24.64
CA ASN A 14 12.76 -17.57 24.07
C ASN A 14 13.08 -18.55 22.93
N THR A 15 12.42 -18.37 21.79
CA THR A 15 12.54 -19.23 20.60
C THR A 15 13.81 -18.95 19.80
N ASP A 16 14.24 -19.91 18.98
CA ASP A 16 15.33 -19.71 18.01
C ASP A 16 15.00 -18.62 17.00
N ALA A 17 13.75 -18.56 16.54
CA ALA A 17 13.29 -17.53 15.63
C ALA A 17 13.41 -16.12 16.25
N LEU A 18 13.03 -15.96 17.51
CA LEU A 18 13.17 -14.68 18.21
C LEU A 18 14.64 -14.27 18.34
N ARG A 19 15.52 -15.21 18.69
CA ARG A 19 16.98 -14.93 18.81
C ARG A 19 17.61 -14.58 17.47
N GLN A 20 17.15 -15.19 16.38
CA GLN A 20 17.75 -15.03 15.05
C GLN A 20 17.22 -13.79 14.33
N PHE A 21 15.91 -13.48 14.43
CA PHE A 21 15.25 -12.47 13.59
C PHE A 21 14.86 -11.20 14.34
N HIS A 22 15.09 -11.12 15.63
CA HIS A 22 14.91 -9.90 16.40
C HIS A 22 16.26 -9.34 16.87
N PRO A 23 16.53 -8.03 16.67
CA PRO A 23 15.74 -7.01 15.96
C PRO A 23 15.66 -7.24 14.44
N THR A 24 14.58 -6.76 13.83
CA THR A 24 14.42 -6.77 12.37
C THR A 24 15.48 -5.87 11.72
N SER A 25 16.10 -6.31 10.64
CA SER A 25 17.15 -5.53 9.96
C SER A 25 16.59 -4.27 9.30
N VAL A 26 15.52 -4.42 8.52
CA VAL A 26 14.90 -3.32 7.78
C VAL A 26 13.39 -3.36 7.91
N MET A 27 12.80 -2.24 8.26
CA MET A 27 11.36 -2.00 8.23
C MET A 27 11.02 -1.09 7.07
N VAL A 28 10.11 -1.51 6.19
CA VAL A 28 9.67 -0.73 5.04
C VAL A 28 8.28 -0.17 5.31
N SER A 29 8.08 1.14 5.14
CA SER A 29 6.80 1.79 5.39
C SER A 29 6.64 3.09 4.60
N GLY A 30 5.41 3.58 4.48
CA GLY A 30 5.11 4.91 4.01
C GLY A 30 5.15 5.96 5.15
N PHE A 31 5.36 7.22 4.80
CA PHE A 31 5.38 8.34 5.75
C PHE A 31 4.08 8.52 6.53
N ASP A 32 2.96 8.18 5.91
CA ASP A 32 1.62 8.40 6.47
C ASP A 32 1.29 7.52 7.68
N ILE A 33 2.06 6.43 7.91
CA ILE A 33 1.85 5.51 9.02
C ILE A 33 3.02 5.44 10.01
N ILE A 34 3.96 6.36 9.94
CA ILE A 34 5.08 6.44 10.92
C ILE A 34 4.52 6.50 12.33
N PHE A 35 3.60 7.43 12.59
CA PHE A 35 3.03 7.65 13.91
C PHE A 35 2.10 6.52 14.36
N PHE A 36 1.30 6.01 13.42
CA PHE A 36 0.26 5.03 13.74
C PHE A 36 0.76 3.58 13.78
N TRP A 37 1.90 3.29 13.19
CA TRP A 37 2.44 1.93 13.11
C TRP A 37 3.88 1.83 13.62
N ILE A 38 4.81 2.57 13.03
CA ILE A 38 6.24 2.51 13.37
C ILE A 38 6.45 2.89 14.85
N ALA A 39 5.96 4.05 15.28
CA ALA A 39 6.11 4.52 16.65
C ALA A 39 5.50 3.54 17.67
N ARG A 40 4.34 2.93 17.34
CA ARG A 40 3.72 1.93 18.22
C ARG A 40 4.56 0.65 18.34
N MET A 41 5.16 0.18 17.26
CA MET A 41 6.08 -0.96 17.32
C MET A 41 7.31 -0.64 18.17
N ILE A 42 7.89 0.55 18.02
CA ILE A 42 9.02 0.98 18.85
C ILE A 42 8.64 0.98 20.32
N MET A 43 7.52 1.64 20.68
CA MET A 43 7.07 1.72 22.06
C MET A 43 6.83 0.34 22.68
N MET A 44 6.11 -0.54 21.97
CA MET A 44 5.78 -1.87 22.48
C MET A 44 7.01 -2.75 22.58
N THR A 45 7.87 -2.76 21.57
CA THR A 45 9.11 -3.53 21.62
C THR A 45 10.01 -3.07 22.77
N MET A 46 10.25 -1.77 22.89
CA MET A 46 11.10 -1.23 23.97
C MET A 46 10.50 -1.44 25.36
N HIS A 47 9.16 -1.61 25.48
CA HIS A 47 8.51 -1.94 26.73
C HIS A 47 8.68 -3.41 27.10
N PHE A 48 8.41 -4.32 26.17
CA PHE A 48 8.35 -5.76 26.46
C PHE A 48 9.67 -6.49 26.28
N ILE A 49 10.52 -6.08 25.32
CA ILE A 49 11.76 -6.77 24.98
C ILE A 49 12.95 -6.05 25.62
N LYS A 50 13.63 -6.76 26.52
CA LYS A 50 14.82 -6.29 27.22
C LYS A 50 15.98 -7.24 26.95
N ASP A 51 17.21 -6.71 26.95
CA ASP A 51 18.41 -7.51 26.97
C ASP A 51 18.67 -8.13 28.39
N GLU A 52 19.74 -8.89 28.52
CA GLU A 52 20.13 -9.54 29.78
C GLU A 52 20.39 -8.55 30.91
N ASN A 53 20.67 -7.29 30.59
CA ASN A 53 20.90 -6.20 31.56
C ASN A 53 19.62 -5.38 31.83
N GLY A 54 18.47 -5.80 31.28
CA GLY A 54 17.20 -5.09 31.41
C GLY A 54 17.09 -3.83 30.53
N LYS A 55 18.01 -3.64 29.57
CA LYS A 55 17.98 -2.48 28.65
C LYS A 55 16.96 -2.74 27.54
N PRO A 56 16.09 -1.76 27.24
CA PRO A 56 15.14 -1.86 26.12
C PRO A 56 15.82 -2.10 24.78
N GLN A 57 15.29 -3.05 24.02
CA GLN A 57 15.74 -3.32 22.66
C GLN A 57 14.90 -2.58 21.63
N VAL A 58 15.52 -2.13 20.54
CA VAL A 58 14.82 -1.53 19.40
C VAL A 58 14.23 -2.61 18.51
N PRO A 59 13.08 -2.37 17.85
CA PRO A 59 12.45 -3.38 16.99
C PRO A 59 13.17 -3.62 15.67
N PHE A 60 13.85 -2.60 15.14
CA PHE A 60 14.53 -2.62 13.83
C PHE A 60 15.66 -1.60 13.78
N HIS A 61 16.65 -1.86 12.93
CA HIS A 61 17.83 -0.99 12.78
C HIS A 61 17.62 0.11 11.75
N THR A 62 16.91 -0.20 10.66
CA THR A 62 16.71 0.72 9.55
C THR A 62 15.22 0.84 9.24
N VAL A 63 14.74 2.06 9.03
CA VAL A 63 13.41 2.34 8.49
C VAL A 63 13.57 2.90 7.09
N TYR A 64 13.13 2.12 6.10
CA TYR A 64 13.12 2.56 4.70
C TYR A 64 11.75 3.15 4.37
N MET A 65 11.74 4.43 4.00
CA MET A 65 10.50 5.14 3.68
C MET A 65 10.22 5.06 2.18
N THR A 66 9.03 4.53 1.83
CA THR A 66 8.54 4.48 0.46
C THR A 66 7.64 5.67 0.14
N GLY A 67 7.56 6.05 -1.14
CA GLY A 67 6.50 6.92 -1.62
C GLY A 67 5.14 6.20 -1.63
N LEU A 68 4.07 6.98 -1.78
CA LEU A 68 2.71 6.51 -1.94
C LEU A 68 2.29 6.56 -3.40
N ILE A 69 1.40 5.65 -3.80
CA ILE A 69 0.70 5.76 -5.07
C ILE A 69 -0.51 6.66 -4.86
N ARG A 70 -0.56 7.74 -5.62
CA ARG A 70 -1.64 8.73 -5.61
C ARG A 70 -2.47 8.61 -6.89
N ASP A 71 -3.68 9.14 -6.90
CA ASP A 71 -4.48 9.22 -8.10
C ASP A 71 -3.86 10.20 -9.14
N ASP A 72 -4.49 10.30 -10.29
CA ASP A 72 -4.07 11.18 -11.40
C ASP A 72 -4.08 12.68 -11.04
N GLU A 73 -4.83 13.08 -10.00
CA GLU A 73 -4.86 14.45 -9.45
C GLU A 73 -3.84 14.64 -8.29
N GLY A 74 -3.02 13.63 -8.00
CA GLY A 74 -2.05 13.67 -6.90
C GLY A 74 -2.66 13.49 -5.51
N GLN A 75 -3.93 13.05 -5.41
CA GLN A 75 -4.59 12.82 -4.13
C GLN A 75 -4.30 11.41 -3.59
N LYS A 76 -4.17 11.30 -2.27
CA LYS A 76 -4.09 9.99 -1.62
C LYS A 76 -5.36 9.18 -1.94
N MET A 77 -5.17 7.95 -2.42
CA MET A 77 -6.27 7.03 -2.68
C MET A 77 -6.91 6.56 -1.37
N SER A 78 -8.23 6.56 -1.32
CA SER A 78 -9.00 6.01 -0.21
C SER A 78 -10.39 5.56 -0.66
N LYS A 79 -10.93 4.53 0.00
CA LYS A 79 -12.30 4.05 -0.27
C LYS A 79 -13.34 5.15 -0.07
N SER A 80 -13.18 5.98 0.97
CA SER A 80 -14.09 7.09 1.26
C SER A 80 -14.12 8.18 0.18
N LYS A 81 -13.02 8.35 -0.57
CA LYS A 81 -12.96 9.29 -1.70
C LYS A 81 -13.39 8.66 -3.03
N GLY A 82 -13.58 7.34 -3.08
CA GLY A 82 -13.94 6.61 -4.30
C GLY A 82 -12.90 6.72 -5.43
N ASN A 83 -11.65 7.01 -5.10
CA ASN A 83 -10.56 7.18 -6.08
C ASN A 83 -9.55 6.01 -6.08
N VAL A 84 -9.87 4.93 -5.41
CA VAL A 84 -9.03 3.72 -5.41
C VAL A 84 -9.14 3.04 -6.76
N ILE A 85 -8.01 2.61 -7.30
CA ILE A 85 -7.91 1.70 -8.44
C ILE A 85 -7.33 0.40 -7.91
N ASP A 86 -8.08 -0.68 -8.03
CA ASP A 86 -7.63 -2.00 -7.63
C ASP A 86 -6.59 -2.51 -8.64
N PRO A 87 -5.44 -3.01 -8.20
CA PRO A 87 -4.47 -3.64 -9.10
C PRO A 87 -5.05 -4.75 -9.98
N LEU A 88 -5.97 -5.55 -9.47
CA LEU A 88 -6.63 -6.60 -10.24
C LEU A 88 -7.49 -6.04 -11.37
N ASP A 89 -8.20 -4.93 -11.15
CA ASP A 89 -8.98 -4.28 -12.20
C ASP A 89 -8.09 -3.76 -13.34
N MET A 90 -6.83 -3.42 -13.06
CA MET A 90 -5.85 -3.04 -14.09
C MET A 90 -5.27 -4.25 -14.82
N VAL A 91 -5.10 -5.38 -14.12
CA VAL A 91 -4.56 -6.62 -14.70
C VAL A 91 -5.60 -7.29 -15.59
N ASP A 92 -6.80 -7.51 -15.08
CA ASP A 92 -7.85 -8.31 -15.71
C ASP A 92 -8.83 -7.47 -16.53
N GLY A 93 -8.87 -6.18 -16.27
CA GLY A 93 -9.90 -5.27 -16.79
C GLY A 93 -11.16 -5.29 -15.93
N ILE A 94 -11.98 -4.25 -16.08
CA ILE A 94 -13.27 -4.12 -15.40
C ILE A 94 -14.21 -3.26 -16.24
N SER A 95 -15.48 -3.64 -16.33
CA SER A 95 -16.49 -2.83 -16.99
C SER A 95 -16.79 -1.54 -16.23
N LEU A 96 -17.32 -0.53 -16.91
CA LEU A 96 -17.71 0.72 -16.24
C LEU A 96 -18.76 0.46 -15.15
N GLU A 97 -19.72 -0.41 -15.41
CA GLU A 97 -20.80 -0.71 -14.47
C GLU A 97 -20.28 -1.33 -13.17
N GLU A 98 -19.45 -2.37 -13.28
CA GLU A 98 -18.81 -3.00 -12.12
C GLU A 98 -17.88 -2.04 -11.36
N LEU A 99 -17.13 -1.18 -12.08
CA LEU A 99 -16.26 -0.17 -11.48
C LEU A 99 -17.07 0.87 -10.69
N LEU A 100 -18.21 1.29 -11.21
CA LEU A 100 -19.13 2.20 -10.53
C LEU A 100 -19.69 1.56 -9.26
N GLU A 101 -20.15 0.31 -9.34
CA GLU A 101 -20.64 -0.43 -8.19
C GLU A 101 -19.54 -0.58 -7.11
N LYS A 102 -18.33 -0.98 -7.52
CA LYS A 102 -17.18 -1.15 -6.62
C LYS A 102 -16.80 0.14 -5.89
N ARG A 103 -16.87 1.29 -6.59
CA ARG A 103 -16.52 2.60 -6.03
C ARG A 103 -17.62 3.24 -5.19
N THR A 104 -18.89 2.89 -5.41
CA THR A 104 -20.03 3.54 -4.75
C THR A 104 -20.84 2.61 -3.84
N GLY A 105 -20.72 1.29 -3.98
CA GLY A 105 -21.60 0.30 -3.33
C GLY A 105 -21.50 0.22 -1.80
N ASN A 106 -20.34 0.57 -1.21
CA ASN A 106 -20.10 0.49 0.24
C ASN A 106 -19.70 1.85 0.85
N MET A 107 -20.29 2.93 0.38
CA MET A 107 -19.94 4.26 0.88
C MET A 107 -20.64 4.58 2.19
N MET A 108 -19.87 5.07 3.17
CA MET A 108 -20.42 5.60 4.43
C MET A 108 -21.22 6.90 4.23
N GLN A 109 -21.04 7.60 3.11
CA GLN A 109 -21.69 8.86 2.78
C GLN A 109 -22.35 8.78 1.40
N PRO A 110 -23.65 8.41 1.30
CA PRO A 110 -24.36 8.28 0.02
C PRO A 110 -24.38 9.56 -0.82
N GLN A 111 -24.30 10.72 -0.17
CA GLN A 111 -24.30 12.03 -0.83
C GLN A 111 -23.11 12.24 -1.79
N LEU A 112 -22.01 11.54 -1.56
CA LEU A 112 -20.83 11.61 -2.42
C LEU A 112 -20.89 10.65 -3.62
N ALA A 113 -21.79 9.69 -3.58
CA ALA A 113 -21.89 8.63 -4.62
C ALA A 113 -22.09 9.21 -6.02
N GLU A 114 -22.99 10.20 -6.17
CA GLU A 114 -23.26 10.80 -7.48
C GLU A 114 -22.03 11.56 -8.03
N LYS A 115 -21.31 12.26 -7.17
CA LYS A 115 -20.07 12.95 -7.57
C LYS A 115 -19.00 11.97 -8.01
N ILE A 116 -18.88 10.86 -7.30
CA ILE A 116 -17.92 9.80 -7.62
C ILE A 116 -18.30 9.10 -8.92
N ARG A 117 -19.59 8.83 -9.14
CA ARG A 117 -20.09 8.29 -10.41
C ARG A 117 -19.68 9.15 -11.60
N LYS A 118 -20.05 10.42 -11.58
CA LYS A 118 -19.73 11.39 -12.66
C LYS A 118 -18.22 11.49 -12.92
N ARG A 119 -17.40 11.48 -11.85
CA ARG A 119 -15.94 11.50 -11.98
C ARG A 119 -15.43 10.20 -12.62
N THR A 120 -15.94 9.04 -12.17
CA THR A 120 -15.53 7.73 -12.69
C THR A 120 -15.92 7.57 -14.17
N GLU A 121 -17.13 7.94 -14.55
CA GLU A 121 -17.61 7.92 -15.94
C GLU A 121 -16.76 8.82 -16.85
N LYS A 122 -16.35 9.97 -16.35
CA LYS A 122 -15.46 10.88 -17.09
C LYS A 122 -14.04 10.30 -17.23
N GLN A 123 -13.52 9.67 -16.20
CA GLN A 123 -12.15 9.14 -16.16
C GLN A 123 -12.03 7.82 -16.92
N PHE A 124 -13.06 6.98 -16.84
CA PHE A 124 -13.09 5.63 -17.42
C PHE A 124 -14.41 5.38 -18.18
N PRO A 125 -14.65 6.07 -19.30
CA PRO A 125 -15.93 6.00 -19.99
C PRO A 125 -16.31 4.59 -20.48
N ASN A 126 -15.33 3.73 -20.68
CA ASN A 126 -15.51 2.34 -21.13
C ASN A 126 -15.04 1.32 -20.08
N GLY A 127 -14.86 1.74 -18.82
CA GLY A 127 -14.19 0.92 -17.81
C GLY A 127 -12.67 0.92 -17.97
N ILE A 128 -12.01 -0.10 -17.45
CA ILE A 128 -10.56 -0.30 -17.55
C ILE A 128 -10.30 -1.53 -18.39
N GLU A 129 -9.56 -1.41 -19.47
CA GLU A 129 -9.10 -2.55 -20.28
C GLU A 129 -8.09 -3.40 -19.50
N SER A 130 -8.04 -4.68 -19.81
CA SER A 130 -6.99 -5.58 -19.30
C SER A 130 -5.60 -5.14 -19.82
N HIS A 131 -4.66 -4.98 -18.89
CA HIS A 131 -3.29 -4.62 -19.21
C HIS A 131 -2.29 -5.75 -18.96
N GLY A 132 -2.68 -6.74 -18.17
CA GLY A 132 -1.83 -7.86 -17.76
C GLY A 132 -0.89 -7.53 -16.59
N THR A 133 -0.44 -8.57 -15.93
CA THR A 133 0.40 -8.47 -14.72
C THR A 133 1.76 -7.84 -14.99
N ASP A 134 2.40 -8.18 -16.10
CA ASP A 134 3.74 -7.69 -16.41
C ASP A 134 3.75 -6.20 -16.71
N ALA A 135 2.74 -5.68 -17.40
CA ALA A 135 2.60 -4.24 -17.64
C ALA A 135 2.46 -3.46 -16.32
N LEU A 136 1.65 -3.95 -15.39
CA LEU A 136 1.49 -3.32 -14.08
C LEU A 136 2.79 -3.34 -13.28
N ARG A 137 3.46 -4.50 -13.20
CA ARG A 137 4.75 -4.65 -12.49
C ARG A 137 5.83 -3.76 -13.09
N PHE A 138 5.92 -3.73 -14.42
CA PHE A 138 6.89 -2.87 -15.11
C PHE A 138 6.62 -1.39 -14.84
N THR A 139 5.35 -0.96 -14.87
CA THR A 139 4.96 0.42 -14.56
C THR A 139 5.40 0.81 -13.15
N LEU A 140 5.11 -0.02 -12.16
CA LEU A 140 5.50 0.24 -10.78
C LEU A 140 7.02 0.29 -10.62
N ALA A 141 7.75 -0.67 -11.19
CA ALA A 141 9.21 -0.72 -11.13
C ALA A 141 9.87 0.50 -11.82
N ALA A 142 9.33 0.92 -12.95
CA ALA A 142 9.85 2.06 -13.71
C ALA A 142 9.59 3.42 -13.03
N LEU A 143 8.51 3.53 -12.26
CA LEU A 143 8.13 4.76 -11.56
C LEU A 143 8.64 4.81 -10.12
N ALA A 144 9.03 3.68 -9.55
CA ALA A 144 9.50 3.60 -8.17
C ALA A 144 10.80 4.39 -7.99
N SER A 145 10.82 5.24 -6.97
CA SER A 145 12.02 5.95 -6.51
C SER A 145 11.96 6.15 -5.01
N THR A 146 13.11 6.26 -4.36
CA THR A 146 13.19 6.43 -2.91
C THR A 146 12.49 7.71 -2.47
N GLY A 147 11.49 7.57 -1.59
CA GLY A 147 10.82 8.70 -0.92
C GLY A 147 9.94 9.58 -1.80
N ARG A 148 9.73 9.22 -3.06
CA ARG A 148 8.84 9.97 -3.96
C ARG A 148 7.48 9.30 -4.12
N ASP A 149 6.42 10.10 -4.02
CA ASP A 149 5.07 9.67 -4.39
C ASP A 149 4.96 9.46 -5.90
N ILE A 150 4.16 8.47 -6.29
CA ILE A 150 3.88 8.14 -7.68
C ILE A 150 2.46 8.63 -7.98
N ASN A 151 2.32 9.63 -8.85
CA ASN A 151 1.02 9.97 -9.42
C ASN A 151 0.68 8.95 -10.49
N TRP A 152 -0.42 8.24 -10.31
CA TRP A 152 -0.82 7.16 -11.20
C TRP A 152 -1.23 7.72 -12.57
N ASP A 153 -0.68 7.15 -13.64
CA ASP A 153 -0.96 7.53 -15.02
C ASP A 153 -1.27 6.28 -15.86
N MET A 154 -2.55 6.14 -16.25
CA MET A 154 -3.01 5.01 -17.07
C MET A 154 -2.33 4.95 -18.44
N LYS A 155 -1.91 6.09 -19.00
CA LYS A 155 -1.20 6.12 -20.29
C LYS A 155 0.17 5.45 -20.22
N ARG A 156 0.83 5.58 -19.08
CA ARG A 156 2.10 4.86 -18.84
C ARG A 156 1.89 3.37 -18.75
N LEU A 157 0.84 2.94 -18.05
CA LEU A 157 0.47 1.52 -17.96
C LEU A 157 0.20 0.94 -19.37
N GLU A 158 -0.56 1.65 -20.19
CA GLU A 158 -0.82 1.27 -21.58
C GLU A 158 0.48 1.19 -22.42
N GLY A 159 1.37 2.16 -22.27
CA GLY A 159 2.67 2.16 -22.94
C GLY A 159 3.51 0.93 -22.58
N TYR A 160 3.56 0.55 -21.31
CA TYR A 160 4.26 -0.64 -20.86
C TYR A 160 3.56 -1.95 -21.25
N ARG A 161 2.21 -1.97 -21.32
CA ARG A 161 1.49 -3.10 -21.93
C ARG A 161 1.96 -3.34 -23.37
N ASN A 162 2.04 -2.28 -24.16
CA ASN A 162 2.47 -2.38 -25.54
C ASN A 162 3.94 -2.86 -25.66
N PHE A 163 4.78 -2.50 -24.70
CA PHE A 163 6.15 -3.00 -24.62
C PHE A 163 6.20 -4.50 -24.26
N CYS A 164 5.43 -4.93 -23.26
CA CYS A 164 5.41 -6.33 -22.81
C CYS A 164 4.81 -7.29 -23.86
N ASN A 165 3.95 -6.79 -24.76
CA ASN A 165 3.28 -7.60 -25.78
C ASN A 165 4.08 -7.70 -27.10
N LYS A 166 5.27 -7.12 -27.18
CA LYS A 166 6.19 -7.27 -28.32
C LYS A 166 7.04 -8.51 -28.21
#